data_02c69a5c5c9a3f708756e44bd2d449cc
#
_entry.id   02c69a5c5c9a3f708756e44bd2d449cc
#
_cell.length_a   1.000
_cell.length_b   1.000
_cell.length_c   1.000
_cell.angle_alpha   90.00
_cell.angle_beta   90.00
_cell.angle_gamma   90.00
#
_symmetry.space_group_name_H-M   'P 1'
#
loop_
_entity.id
_entity.type
_entity.pdbx_description
1 polymer ?
#
loop_
_entity_poly.entity_id
_entity_poly.type
_entity_poly.pdbx_seq_one_letter_code
_entity_poly.pdbx_strand_id
1 'polypeptide(L)'
;MRVPEPLGLKIYRTLSRAAEPVANFALRHRLQKGKEDPDRIDERRGIAKRPRPNGTLIWIHGASVGESLSVIPLVQRLRERRPDVNFLVTTGTVTSANLMAERLPEGAFHQYVPLDHPDFVSSFLDYWRPDAGIFVESEFWPNLILGARQKVPKMTLVNGRVSPGSFEDWKRQPNSIKFILSSFDAIIAQDYKNAERLTTLSGGVVGMFGNLKNAAPPLPADDNEVARLKEKIGDRPFWLAASTHPGEEEIALNTHQILRQDYPEILTIIAPRHPGRGAEICALADERSMQFAQRSVNGELTPETELYIADTLGELGIFYRLSDIAFVGGGITPKGGHNPLEPARLGAAILHGPHTFNFVETYNDMRAAGGAALVRNERELATAIRRLWHDAKTRETMIDAARGAAESNVDKILNDICDALLEKAPNKAGS
;
A
#
# COMPACT_ATOMS: atom_id res chain seq x y z
N MET A 1 36.65 -3.84 11.26
CA MET A 1 37.01 -2.40 11.12
C MET A 1 35.73 -1.63 10.79
N ARG A 2 35.39 -0.57 11.55
CA ARG A 2 34.26 0.30 11.19
C ARG A 2 34.66 1.13 9.96
N VAL A 3 33.91 1.01 8.88
CA VAL A 3 34.09 1.86 7.69
C VAL A 3 33.92 3.32 8.12
N PRO A 4 34.83 4.23 7.78
CA PRO A 4 34.73 5.64 8.16
C PRO A 4 33.50 6.28 7.47
N GLU A 5 32.81 7.16 8.21
CA GLU A 5 31.66 7.91 7.68
C GLU A 5 32.08 8.74 6.45
N PRO A 6 31.39 8.58 5.31
CA PRO A 6 31.67 9.35 4.09
C PRO A 6 31.60 10.85 4.28
N LEU A 7 32.48 11.59 3.61
CA LEU A 7 32.55 13.05 3.71
C LEU A 7 31.24 13.74 3.42
N GLY A 8 30.49 13.26 2.40
CA GLY A 8 29.18 13.79 2.05
C GLY A 8 28.18 13.74 3.20
N LEU A 9 28.16 12.66 3.98
CA LEU A 9 27.27 12.51 5.14
C LEU A 9 27.70 13.41 6.32
N LYS A 10 29.02 13.59 6.51
CA LYS A 10 29.53 14.54 7.53
C LYS A 10 29.12 15.97 7.19
N ILE A 11 29.26 16.36 5.90
CA ILE A 11 28.84 17.68 5.41
C ILE A 11 27.33 17.85 5.61
N TYR A 12 26.52 16.86 5.18
CA TYR A 12 25.06 16.88 5.37
C TYR A 12 24.69 17.12 6.83
N ARG A 13 25.29 16.36 7.75
CA ARG A 13 25.02 16.45 9.19
C ARG A 13 25.41 17.82 9.78
N THR A 14 26.54 18.38 9.34
CA THR A 14 26.97 19.72 9.77
C THR A 14 26.03 20.79 9.25
N LEU A 15 25.66 20.72 7.97
CA LEU A 15 24.71 21.66 7.35
C LEU A 15 23.31 21.53 7.97
N SER A 16 22.83 20.31 8.23
CA SER A 16 21.54 20.08 8.89
C SER A 16 21.52 20.75 10.29
N ARG A 17 22.62 20.65 11.05
CA ARG A 17 22.72 21.30 12.37
C ARG A 17 22.66 22.83 12.25
N ALA A 18 23.39 23.39 11.29
CA ALA A 18 23.39 24.85 11.05
C ALA A 18 22.02 25.35 10.52
N ALA A 19 21.22 24.46 9.90
CA ALA A 19 19.93 24.79 9.33
C ALA A 19 18.76 24.74 10.34
N GLU A 20 19.01 24.64 11.65
CA GLU A 20 17.95 24.63 12.68
C GLU A 20 16.96 25.81 12.57
N PRO A 21 17.39 27.08 12.34
CA PRO A 21 16.46 28.19 12.15
C PRO A 21 15.52 27.99 10.96
N VAL A 22 16.04 27.40 9.85
CA VAL A 22 15.26 27.09 8.64
C VAL A 22 14.25 25.97 8.94
N ALA A 23 14.65 24.94 9.67
CA ALA A 23 13.76 23.87 10.11
C ALA A 23 12.61 24.39 10.98
N ASN A 24 12.91 25.26 11.95
CA ASN A 24 11.91 25.90 12.79
C ASN A 24 10.97 26.83 12.00
N PHE A 25 11.48 27.56 11.02
CA PHE A 25 10.66 28.39 10.12
C PHE A 25 9.74 27.51 9.27
N ALA A 26 10.27 26.44 8.67
CA ALA A 26 9.49 25.49 7.88
C ALA A 26 8.36 24.85 8.71
N LEU A 27 8.62 24.44 9.96
CA LEU A 27 7.59 23.92 10.86
C LEU A 27 6.49 24.95 11.12
N ARG A 28 6.82 26.21 11.40
CA ARG A 28 5.82 27.27 11.62
C ARG A 28 4.96 27.51 10.37
N HIS A 29 5.59 27.53 9.20
CA HIS A 29 4.86 27.69 7.94
C HIS A 29 3.92 26.51 7.64
N ARG A 30 4.37 25.27 7.91
CA ARG A 30 3.54 24.07 7.78
C ARG A 30 2.38 24.08 8.77
N LEU A 31 2.61 24.54 10.00
CA LEU A 31 1.57 24.71 11.03
C LEU A 31 0.49 25.69 10.56
N GLN A 32 0.89 26.86 10.02
CA GLN A 32 -0.05 27.85 9.48
C GLN A 32 -0.90 27.30 8.31
N LYS A 33 -0.37 26.31 7.55
CA LYS A 33 -1.08 25.63 6.47
C LYS A 33 -1.91 24.41 6.93
N GLY A 34 -2.06 24.17 8.23
CA GLY A 34 -2.76 23.02 8.77
C GLY A 34 -2.11 21.66 8.48
N LYS A 35 -0.81 21.64 8.13
CA LYS A 35 -0.06 20.41 7.80
C LYS A 35 0.72 19.84 8.99
N GLU A 36 0.64 20.46 10.14
CA GLU A 36 1.21 20.01 11.41
C GLU A 36 0.14 20.15 12.52
N ASP A 37 0.27 19.32 13.55
CA ASP A 37 -0.59 19.33 14.72
C ASP A 37 -0.06 20.35 15.74
N PRO A 38 -0.83 21.40 16.08
CA PRO A 38 -0.38 22.47 16.99
C PRO A 38 -0.07 21.95 18.38
N ASP A 39 -0.82 20.97 18.87
CA ASP A 39 -0.67 20.43 20.22
C ASP A 39 0.52 19.48 20.35
N ARG A 40 1.01 18.95 19.20
CA ARG A 40 2.06 17.95 19.13
C ARG A 40 3.30 18.38 18.33
N ILE A 41 3.41 19.67 18.01
CA ILE A 41 4.51 20.22 17.19
C ILE A 41 5.90 19.96 17.79
N ASP A 42 6.02 19.88 19.11
CA ASP A 42 7.29 19.62 19.79
C ASP A 42 7.82 18.21 19.56
N GLU A 43 6.95 17.25 19.21
CA GLU A 43 7.38 15.92 18.83
C GLU A 43 8.28 15.95 17.58
N ARG A 44 8.06 16.94 16.68
CA ARG A 44 8.94 17.18 15.52
C ARG A 44 10.34 17.65 15.89
N ARG A 45 10.54 18.07 17.15
CA ARG A 45 11.84 18.39 17.75
C ARG A 45 12.39 17.27 18.63
N GLY A 46 11.75 16.10 18.60
CA GLY A 46 12.15 14.94 19.40
C GLY A 46 11.68 14.98 20.86
N ILE A 47 10.79 15.91 21.23
CA ILE A 47 10.27 16.08 22.61
C ILE A 47 9.03 15.22 22.74
N ALA A 48 9.08 14.21 23.62
CA ALA A 48 7.96 13.34 23.90
C ALA A 48 6.92 14.01 24.81
N LYS A 49 5.62 13.77 24.55
CA LYS A 49 4.51 14.27 25.38
C LYS A 49 3.87 13.21 26.28
N ARG A 50 4.40 12.00 26.26
CA ARG A 50 3.94 10.90 27.13
C ARG A 50 5.13 10.18 27.77
N PRO A 51 4.94 9.53 28.93
CA PRO A 51 6.01 8.77 29.55
C PRO A 51 6.38 7.54 28.71
N ARG A 52 7.68 7.20 28.73
CA ARG A 52 8.15 5.94 28.16
C ARG A 52 7.56 4.77 28.97
N PRO A 53 6.95 3.80 28.30
CA PRO A 53 6.46 2.59 28.99
C PRO A 53 7.63 1.78 29.55
N ASN A 54 7.35 1.00 30.60
CA ASN A 54 8.31 0.05 31.13
C ASN A 54 8.50 -1.15 30.19
N GLY A 55 9.64 -1.82 30.28
CA GLY A 55 9.94 -3.00 29.49
C GLY A 55 10.48 -2.71 28.09
N THR A 56 10.39 -3.71 27.23
CA THR A 56 10.91 -3.66 25.86
C THR A 56 10.07 -2.74 24.98
N LEU A 57 10.74 -1.89 24.22
CA LEU A 57 10.13 -0.94 23.31
C LEU A 57 10.68 -1.17 21.89
N ILE A 58 9.83 -1.55 20.95
CA ILE A 58 10.17 -1.62 19.53
C ILE A 58 9.66 -0.35 18.83
N TRP A 59 10.55 0.32 18.13
CA TRP A 59 10.23 1.49 17.32
C TRP A 59 9.98 1.09 15.87
N ILE A 60 8.84 1.52 15.31
CA ILE A 60 8.48 1.30 13.91
C ILE A 60 8.30 2.67 13.25
N HIS A 61 9.03 2.92 12.16
CA HIS A 61 8.97 4.16 11.40
C HIS A 61 8.41 3.93 10.00
N GLY A 62 7.29 4.63 9.67
CA GLY A 62 6.70 4.68 8.35
C GLY A 62 6.14 6.08 8.08
N ALA A 63 6.61 6.76 7.06
CA ALA A 63 6.40 8.20 6.91
C ALA A 63 5.05 8.61 6.32
N SER A 64 4.48 7.80 5.43
CA SER A 64 3.27 8.11 4.66
C SER A 64 2.01 7.41 5.17
N VAL A 65 0.83 7.87 4.73
CA VAL A 65 -0.46 7.21 5.04
C VAL A 65 -0.47 5.75 4.53
N GLY A 66 0.04 5.50 3.32
CA GLY A 66 0.09 4.15 2.75
C GLY A 66 1.00 3.20 3.53
N GLU A 67 2.15 3.69 4.00
CA GLU A 67 3.04 2.96 4.90
C GLU A 67 2.39 2.69 6.24
N SER A 68 1.73 3.71 6.80
CA SER A 68 0.98 3.62 8.05
C SER A 68 -0.07 2.51 8.03
N LEU A 69 -0.86 2.42 6.94
CA LEU A 69 -1.86 1.36 6.76
C LEU A 69 -1.24 -0.04 6.74
N SER A 70 -0.06 -0.20 6.14
CA SER A 70 0.63 -1.48 6.10
C SER A 70 1.31 -1.85 7.42
N VAL A 71 1.69 -0.86 8.24
CA VAL A 71 2.31 -1.07 9.55
C VAL A 71 1.31 -1.60 10.58
N ILE A 72 0.03 -1.21 10.53
CA ILE A 72 -0.97 -1.61 11.51
C ILE A 72 -1.09 -3.14 11.64
N PRO A 73 -1.30 -3.91 10.55
CA PRO A 73 -1.35 -5.38 10.65
C PRO A 73 -0.05 -6.00 11.16
N LEU A 74 1.09 -5.42 10.83
CA LEU A 74 2.39 -5.89 11.34
C LEU A 74 2.47 -5.68 12.87
N VAL A 75 2.06 -4.52 13.38
CA VAL A 75 2.03 -4.25 14.82
C VAL A 75 1.06 -5.20 15.53
N GLN A 76 -0.13 -5.43 14.96
CA GLN A 76 -1.11 -6.38 15.49
C GLN A 76 -0.52 -7.78 15.59
N ARG A 77 0.09 -8.31 14.51
CA ARG A 77 0.70 -9.63 14.48
C ARG A 77 1.90 -9.74 15.45
N LEU A 78 2.71 -8.71 15.56
CA LEU A 78 3.81 -8.66 16.54
C LEU A 78 3.29 -8.66 17.98
N ARG A 79 2.20 -7.93 18.26
CA ARG A 79 1.53 -7.93 19.58
C ARG A 79 0.95 -9.27 19.95
N GLU A 80 0.30 -9.96 19.02
CA GLU A 80 -0.21 -11.32 19.23
C GLU A 80 0.91 -12.28 19.63
N ARG A 81 2.08 -12.16 19.00
CA ARG A 81 3.25 -13.03 19.28
C ARG A 81 4.05 -12.61 20.50
N ARG A 82 4.08 -11.32 20.82
CA ARG A 82 4.83 -10.72 21.93
C ARG A 82 3.99 -9.70 22.68
N PRO A 83 3.03 -10.16 23.50
CA PRO A 83 2.17 -9.30 24.30
C PRO A 83 2.91 -8.52 25.41
N ASP A 84 4.13 -8.91 25.71
CA ASP A 84 5.05 -8.27 26.68
C ASP A 84 5.79 -7.05 26.14
N VAL A 85 5.71 -6.78 24.81
CA VAL A 85 6.46 -5.71 24.14
C VAL A 85 5.57 -4.52 23.84
N ASN A 86 6.10 -3.31 24.04
CA ASN A 86 5.47 -2.07 23.62
C ASN A 86 5.97 -1.62 22.24
N PHE A 87 5.10 -0.95 21.47
CA PHE A 87 5.42 -0.47 20.14
C PHE A 87 5.26 1.03 20.03
N LEU A 88 6.32 1.74 19.66
CA LEU A 88 6.29 3.14 19.27
C LEU A 88 6.22 3.23 17.75
N VAL A 89 5.13 3.74 17.20
CA VAL A 89 4.99 3.99 15.77
C VAL A 89 5.21 5.47 15.50
N THR A 90 6.10 5.79 14.55
CA THR A 90 6.33 7.18 14.13
C THR A 90 5.93 7.40 12.69
N THR A 91 5.22 8.52 12.44
CA THR A 91 4.83 8.95 11.09
C THR A 91 5.08 10.45 10.88
N GLY A 92 4.96 10.91 9.63
CA GLY A 92 5.30 12.29 9.24
C GLY A 92 4.12 13.23 9.00
N THR A 93 2.85 12.77 9.05
CA THR A 93 1.68 13.58 8.65
C THR A 93 0.54 13.51 9.65
N VAL A 94 -0.28 14.57 9.70
CA VAL A 94 -1.47 14.62 10.57
C VAL A 94 -2.46 13.51 10.22
N THR A 95 -2.69 13.27 8.94
CA THR A 95 -3.58 12.18 8.48
C THR A 95 -3.11 10.81 8.97
N SER A 96 -1.80 10.53 8.89
CA SER A 96 -1.25 9.27 9.42
C SER A 96 -1.38 9.18 10.94
N ALA A 97 -1.19 10.29 11.66
CA ALA A 97 -1.33 10.32 13.11
C ALA A 97 -2.77 10.02 13.57
N ASN A 98 -3.76 10.59 12.89
CA ASN A 98 -5.17 10.31 13.16
C ASN A 98 -5.49 8.83 12.92
N LEU A 99 -5.02 8.28 11.80
CA LEU A 99 -5.18 6.87 11.49
C LEU A 99 -4.55 5.96 12.56
N MET A 100 -3.37 6.32 13.06
CA MET A 100 -2.71 5.58 14.14
C MET A 100 -3.50 5.68 15.45
N ALA A 101 -4.05 6.84 15.79
CA ALA A 101 -4.86 7.04 16.99
C ALA A 101 -6.12 6.14 17.00
N GLU A 102 -6.72 5.92 15.83
CA GLU A 102 -7.93 5.11 15.68
C GLU A 102 -7.66 3.59 15.64
N ARG A 103 -6.51 3.16 15.11
CA ARG A 103 -6.31 1.77 14.69
C ARG A 103 -5.17 1.02 15.36
N LEU A 104 -4.30 1.68 16.11
CA LEU A 104 -3.24 0.98 16.82
C LEU A 104 -3.83 0.13 17.96
N PRO A 105 -3.33 -1.12 18.13
CA PRO A 105 -3.77 -1.97 19.23
C PRO A 105 -3.24 -1.47 20.58
N GLU A 106 -3.82 -1.96 21.67
CA GLU A 106 -3.32 -1.72 23.01
C GLU A 106 -1.83 -2.13 23.14
N GLY A 107 -1.03 -1.33 23.84
CA GLY A 107 0.43 -1.52 23.94
C GLY A 107 1.21 -0.93 22.76
N ALA A 108 0.53 -0.35 21.77
CA ALA A 108 1.14 0.44 20.73
C ALA A 108 0.69 1.91 20.81
N PHE A 109 1.56 2.84 20.43
CA PHE A 109 1.25 4.27 20.47
C PHE A 109 2.04 5.03 19.40
N HIS A 110 1.53 6.20 19.07
CA HIS A 110 2.06 7.03 17.99
C HIS A 110 2.76 8.29 18.53
N GLN A 111 3.88 8.65 17.88
CA GLN A 111 4.53 9.95 17.95
C GLN A 111 4.91 10.43 16.54
N TYR A 112 4.88 11.75 16.31
CA TYR A 112 5.46 12.29 15.08
C TYR A 112 6.98 12.04 15.04
N VAL A 113 7.48 11.60 13.89
CA VAL A 113 8.93 11.47 13.69
C VAL A 113 9.61 12.84 13.83
N PRO A 114 10.75 12.93 14.51
CA PRO A 114 11.50 14.18 14.54
C PRO A 114 11.96 14.59 13.15
N LEU A 115 12.10 15.88 12.89
CA LEU A 115 12.80 16.34 11.68
C LEU A 115 14.21 15.76 11.63
N ASP A 116 14.76 15.59 10.43
CA ASP A 116 16.09 15.00 10.24
C ASP A 116 17.23 15.95 10.65
N HIS A 117 17.13 16.44 11.88
CA HIS A 117 18.11 17.31 12.53
C HIS A 117 18.86 16.52 13.62
N PRO A 118 20.21 16.59 13.71
CA PRO A 118 20.99 15.76 14.63
C PRO A 118 20.53 15.85 16.09
N ASP A 119 20.25 17.04 16.57
CA ASP A 119 19.91 17.25 17.97
C ASP A 119 18.46 16.84 18.29
N PHE A 120 17.53 17.00 17.33
CA PHE A 120 16.13 16.54 17.48
C PHE A 120 16.07 15.01 17.48
N VAL A 121 16.82 14.38 16.57
CA VAL A 121 16.97 12.92 16.53
C VAL A 121 17.60 12.40 17.81
N SER A 122 18.66 13.08 18.33
CA SER A 122 19.27 12.69 19.60
C SER A 122 18.30 12.76 20.77
N SER A 123 17.55 13.86 20.89
CA SER A 123 16.53 14.04 21.94
C SER A 123 15.48 12.93 21.90
N PHE A 124 14.98 12.59 20.72
CA PHE A 124 14.04 11.51 20.51
C PHE A 124 14.60 10.16 20.99
N LEU A 125 15.80 9.81 20.54
CA LEU A 125 16.44 8.52 20.84
C LEU A 125 16.87 8.42 22.32
N ASP A 126 17.31 9.50 22.93
CA ASP A 126 17.72 9.54 24.34
C ASP A 126 16.52 9.37 25.29
N TYR A 127 15.36 9.89 24.88
CA TYR A 127 14.13 9.71 25.63
C TYR A 127 13.54 8.32 25.48
N TRP A 128 13.31 7.88 24.23
CA TRP A 128 12.61 6.63 23.97
C TRP A 128 13.48 5.39 24.17
N ARG A 129 14.76 5.46 23.89
CA ARG A 129 15.72 4.35 24.03
C ARG A 129 15.14 3.02 23.49
N PRO A 130 14.79 2.93 22.20
CA PRO A 130 14.20 1.71 21.65
C PRO A 130 15.17 0.53 21.71
N ASP A 131 14.67 -0.67 22.00
CA ASP A 131 15.45 -1.91 22.01
C ASP A 131 15.63 -2.47 20.58
N ALA A 132 14.74 -2.12 19.65
CA ALA A 132 14.88 -2.40 18.21
C ALA A 132 14.18 -1.31 17.40
N GLY A 133 14.64 -1.12 16.15
CA GLY A 133 14.08 -0.18 15.17
C GLY A 133 13.70 -0.88 13.86
N ILE A 134 12.49 -0.66 13.40
CA ILE A 134 11.97 -1.18 12.14
C ILE A 134 11.64 0.02 11.26
N PHE A 135 12.32 0.14 10.13
CA PHE A 135 12.07 1.18 9.13
C PHE A 135 11.30 0.57 7.95
N VAL A 136 10.31 1.29 7.46
CA VAL A 136 9.44 0.80 6.38
C VAL A 136 9.68 1.61 5.11
N GLU A 137 9.79 0.90 3.97
CA GLU A 137 9.98 1.43 2.61
C GLU A 137 11.31 2.17 2.39
N SER A 138 11.27 3.46 1.99
CA SER A 138 12.45 4.16 1.43
C SER A 138 12.85 5.43 2.19
N GLU A 139 12.50 5.52 3.45
CA GLU A 139 12.75 6.69 4.28
C GLU A 139 14.23 6.75 4.74
N PHE A 140 15.14 7.03 3.79
CA PHE A 140 16.59 7.08 4.05
C PHE A 140 17.04 8.44 4.56
N TRP A 141 16.47 8.90 5.67
CA TRP A 141 16.86 10.13 6.37
C TRP A 141 18.20 9.93 7.09
N PRO A 142 19.28 10.60 6.65
CA PRO A 142 20.62 10.23 7.13
C PRO A 142 20.84 10.44 8.62
N ASN A 143 20.38 11.56 9.20
CA ASN A 143 20.58 11.82 10.63
C ASN A 143 19.75 10.85 11.48
N LEU A 144 18.51 10.55 11.08
CA LEU A 144 17.63 9.62 11.76
C LEU A 144 18.23 8.22 11.81
N ILE A 145 18.66 7.68 10.64
CA ILE A 145 19.21 6.33 10.55
C ILE A 145 20.56 6.22 11.26
N LEU A 146 21.47 7.17 11.01
CA LEU A 146 22.80 7.14 11.61
C LEU A 146 22.77 7.40 13.12
N GLY A 147 21.85 8.27 13.58
CA GLY A 147 21.60 8.48 15.00
C GLY A 147 21.00 7.23 15.66
N ALA A 148 20.03 6.59 15.01
CA ALA A 148 19.44 5.34 15.47
C ALA A 148 20.48 4.24 15.58
N ARG A 149 21.36 4.06 14.57
CA ARG A 149 22.41 3.03 14.60
C ARG A 149 23.36 3.13 15.80
N GLN A 150 23.51 4.32 16.34
CA GLN A 150 24.38 4.52 17.52
C GLN A 150 23.72 4.11 18.84
N LYS A 151 22.39 4.12 18.91
CA LYS A 151 21.61 4.00 20.16
C LYS A 151 20.64 2.83 20.17
N VAL A 152 20.26 2.32 19.01
CA VAL A 152 19.32 1.21 18.84
C VAL A 152 20.11 -0.06 18.54
N PRO A 153 20.02 -1.11 19.37
CA PRO A 153 20.84 -2.33 19.24
C PRO A 153 20.62 -3.07 17.93
N LYS A 154 19.38 -3.09 17.42
CA LYS A 154 19.00 -3.82 16.22
C LYS A 154 18.12 -2.97 15.32
N MET A 155 18.48 -2.89 14.04
CA MET A 155 17.72 -2.15 13.03
C MET A 155 17.41 -3.01 11.83
N THR A 156 16.16 -2.97 11.37
CA THR A 156 15.70 -3.72 10.19
C THR A 156 14.98 -2.79 9.24
N LEU A 157 15.31 -2.86 7.95
CA LEU A 157 14.52 -2.24 6.87
C LEU A 157 13.53 -3.28 6.34
N VAL A 158 12.25 -2.98 6.43
CA VAL A 158 11.15 -3.85 5.99
C VAL A 158 10.41 -3.19 4.82
N ASN A 159 9.93 -4.00 3.88
CA ASN A 159 9.24 -3.54 2.68
C ASN A 159 10.09 -2.56 1.86
N GLY A 160 11.42 -2.75 1.87
CA GLY A 160 12.38 -1.85 1.25
C GLY A 160 12.08 -1.61 -0.23
N ARG A 161 12.02 -0.31 -0.60
CA ARG A 161 11.71 0.13 -1.96
C ARG A 161 12.67 1.22 -2.38
N VAL A 162 13.12 1.16 -3.64
CA VAL A 162 13.90 2.24 -4.26
C VAL A 162 13.34 2.49 -5.66
N SER A 163 12.82 3.70 -5.90
CA SER A 163 12.32 4.07 -7.23
C SER A 163 13.45 4.06 -8.28
N PRO A 164 13.15 3.90 -9.59
CA PRO A 164 14.17 3.97 -10.62
C PRO A 164 14.99 5.27 -10.57
N GLY A 165 14.32 6.41 -10.38
CA GLY A 165 15.00 7.71 -10.25
C GLY A 165 15.91 7.79 -9.03
N SER A 166 15.41 7.42 -7.85
CA SER A 166 16.21 7.39 -6.62
C SER A 166 17.38 6.42 -6.71
N PHE A 167 17.23 5.29 -7.43
CA PHE A 167 18.29 4.34 -7.65
C PHE A 167 19.44 4.97 -8.44
N GLU A 168 19.15 5.67 -9.54
CA GLU A 168 20.17 6.37 -10.34
C GLU A 168 20.81 7.53 -9.57
N ASP A 169 20.06 8.25 -8.75
CA ASP A 169 20.61 9.32 -7.90
C ASP A 169 21.56 8.75 -6.83
N TRP A 170 21.19 7.67 -6.16
CA TRP A 170 22.03 7.02 -5.17
C TRP A 170 23.30 6.39 -5.76
N LYS A 171 23.24 5.89 -6.99
CA LYS A 171 24.43 5.40 -7.71
C LYS A 171 25.51 6.49 -7.89
N ARG A 172 25.13 7.77 -7.89
CA ARG A 172 26.08 8.89 -7.93
C ARG A 172 26.78 9.12 -6.59
N GLN A 173 26.24 8.55 -5.50
CA GLN A 173 26.81 8.67 -4.15
C GLN A 173 26.96 7.29 -3.48
N PRO A 174 27.70 6.35 -4.10
CA PRO A 174 27.71 4.94 -3.72
C PRO A 174 28.20 4.72 -2.28
N ASN A 175 29.19 5.48 -1.83
CA ASN A 175 29.71 5.35 -0.47
C ASN A 175 28.71 5.82 0.59
N SER A 176 27.95 6.88 0.29
CA SER A 176 26.94 7.42 1.21
C SER A 176 25.79 6.46 1.40
N ILE A 177 25.20 5.96 0.32
CA ILE A 177 24.07 5.04 0.42
C ILE A 177 24.48 3.69 1.01
N LYS A 178 25.62 3.15 0.63
CA LYS A 178 26.16 1.92 1.22
C LYS A 178 26.37 2.08 2.73
N PHE A 179 26.86 3.21 3.18
CA PHE A 179 27.06 3.50 4.60
C PHE A 179 25.72 3.59 5.34
N ILE A 180 24.71 4.27 4.78
CA ILE A 180 23.36 4.35 5.34
C ILE A 180 22.73 2.96 5.44
N LEU A 181 22.76 2.18 4.35
CA LEU A 181 22.18 0.83 4.32
C LEU A 181 22.91 -0.15 5.24
N SER A 182 24.21 0.03 5.48
CA SER A 182 24.98 -0.77 6.44
C SER A 182 24.56 -0.53 7.91
N SER A 183 23.72 0.48 8.16
CA SER A 183 23.12 0.70 9.48
C SER A 183 22.06 -0.35 9.83
N PHE A 184 21.49 -1.04 8.84
CA PHE A 184 20.51 -2.09 9.05
C PHE A 184 21.18 -3.45 9.20
N ASP A 185 20.78 -4.22 10.20
CA ASP A 185 21.23 -5.59 10.44
C ASP A 185 20.56 -6.57 9.48
N ALA A 186 19.38 -6.21 8.95
CA ALA A 186 18.67 -6.92 7.88
C ALA A 186 17.93 -5.93 6.98
N ILE A 187 17.89 -6.24 5.69
CA ILE A 187 17.13 -5.50 4.67
C ILE A 187 16.20 -6.49 3.98
N ILE A 188 14.89 -6.20 3.99
CA ILE A 188 13.82 -6.99 3.40
C ILE A 188 13.12 -6.13 2.37
N ALA A 189 13.28 -6.46 1.09
CA ALA A 189 12.66 -5.74 -0.02
C ALA A 189 11.20 -6.18 -0.25
N GLN A 190 10.41 -5.30 -0.86
CA GLN A 190 9.00 -5.60 -1.18
C GLN A 190 8.81 -6.52 -2.40
N ASP A 191 9.77 -6.54 -3.33
CA ASP A 191 9.74 -7.31 -4.58
C ASP A 191 11.16 -7.54 -5.14
N TYR A 192 11.27 -8.40 -6.17
CA TYR A 192 12.55 -8.76 -6.79
C TYR A 192 13.33 -7.56 -7.36
N LYS A 193 12.64 -6.62 -8.00
CA LYS A 193 13.32 -5.43 -8.60
C LYS A 193 13.92 -4.54 -7.52
N ASN A 194 13.21 -4.40 -6.40
CA ASN A 194 13.71 -3.64 -5.26
C ASN A 194 14.81 -4.40 -4.51
N ALA A 195 14.71 -5.73 -4.41
CA ALA A 195 15.79 -6.55 -3.86
C ALA A 195 17.08 -6.41 -4.68
N GLU A 196 17.03 -6.47 -6.00
CA GLU A 196 18.17 -6.25 -6.90
C GLU A 196 18.79 -4.87 -6.72
N ARG A 197 17.96 -3.81 -6.70
CA ARG A 197 18.44 -2.43 -6.48
C ARG A 197 19.10 -2.26 -5.11
N LEU A 198 18.44 -2.74 -4.06
CA LEU A 198 18.96 -2.64 -2.70
C LEU A 198 20.23 -3.47 -2.52
N THR A 199 20.34 -4.65 -3.13
CA THR A 199 21.57 -5.45 -3.17
C THR A 199 22.71 -4.67 -3.84
N THR A 200 22.43 -4.05 -4.97
CA THR A 200 23.42 -3.22 -5.69
C THR A 200 23.89 -2.03 -4.84
N LEU A 201 22.98 -1.33 -4.16
CA LEU A 201 23.29 -0.15 -3.36
C LEU A 201 23.96 -0.51 -2.02
N SER A 202 23.56 -1.58 -1.36
CA SER A 202 24.11 -2.01 -0.07
C SER A 202 25.41 -2.80 -0.23
N GLY A 203 25.53 -3.57 -1.31
CA GLY A 203 26.59 -4.57 -1.51
C GLY A 203 26.44 -5.78 -0.58
N GLY A 204 25.25 -5.98 0.01
CA GLY A 204 24.93 -7.06 0.95
C GLY A 204 23.76 -7.92 0.48
N VAL A 205 23.42 -8.93 1.27
CA VAL A 205 22.27 -9.80 1.02
C VAL A 205 20.99 -9.07 1.43
N VAL A 206 20.00 -9.09 0.54
CA VAL A 206 18.66 -8.53 0.76
C VAL A 206 17.64 -9.66 0.72
N GLY A 207 16.86 -9.79 1.79
CA GLY A 207 15.73 -10.72 1.87
C GLY A 207 14.51 -10.20 1.09
N MET A 208 13.57 -11.10 0.79
CA MET A 208 12.30 -10.73 0.16
C MET A 208 11.20 -11.66 0.70
N PHE A 209 10.14 -11.07 1.27
CA PHE A 209 8.99 -11.81 1.81
C PHE A 209 7.66 -11.37 1.20
N GLY A 210 7.69 -10.49 0.19
CA GLY A 210 6.51 -9.90 -0.43
C GLY A 210 6.22 -8.48 0.06
N ASN A 211 5.16 -7.89 -0.51
CA ASN A 211 4.82 -6.50 -0.25
C ASN A 211 3.90 -6.37 0.97
N LEU A 212 4.38 -5.73 2.04
CA LEU A 212 3.63 -5.50 3.27
C LEU A 212 2.32 -4.72 3.03
N LYS A 213 2.23 -3.92 1.95
CA LYS A 213 0.98 -3.26 1.56
C LYS A 213 -0.16 -4.22 1.24
N ASN A 214 0.16 -5.47 0.89
CA ASN A 214 -0.84 -6.51 0.68
C ASN A 214 -1.60 -6.85 1.97
N ALA A 215 -0.97 -6.62 3.13
CA ALA A 215 -1.59 -6.81 4.44
C ALA A 215 -2.47 -5.63 4.89
N ALA A 216 -2.48 -4.50 4.16
CA ALA A 216 -3.34 -3.38 4.50
C ALA A 216 -4.82 -3.81 4.60
N PRO A 217 -5.63 -3.17 5.47
CA PRO A 217 -7.06 -3.46 5.55
C PRO A 217 -7.74 -3.39 4.18
N PRO A 218 -8.87 -4.11 3.97
CA PRO A 218 -9.65 -3.98 2.76
C PRO A 218 -9.99 -2.51 2.46
N LEU A 219 -10.13 -2.19 1.17
CA LEU A 219 -10.48 -0.84 0.75
C LEU A 219 -11.76 -0.38 1.45
N PRO A 220 -11.81 0.85 2.00
CA PRO A 220 -12.98 1.39 2.65
C PRO A 220 -14.12 1.58 1.64
N ALA A 221 -15.34 1.57 2.14
CA ALA A 221 -16.54 1.94 1.39
C ALA A 221 -17.50 2.65 2.32
N ASP A 222 -18.36 3.52 1.76
CA ASP A 222 -19.56 4.01 2.42
C ASP A 222 -20.67 2.96 2.21
N ASP A 223 -21.07 2.31 3.29
CA ASP A 223 -22.08 1.25 3.26
C ASP A 223 -23.46 1.76 2.80
N ASN A 224 -23.79 3.03 3.09
CA ASN A 224 -25.02 3.66 2.59
C ASN A 224 -24.97 3.82 1.07
N GLU A 225 -23.82 4.21 0.54
CA GLU A 225 -23.64 4.36 -0.90
C GLU A 225 -23.64 3.00 -1.62
N VAL A 226 -23.03 1.96 -1.01
CA VAL A 226 -23.15 0.57 -1.51
C VAL A 226 -24.61 0.14 -1.58
N ALA A 227 -25.38 0.35 -0.51
CA ALA A 227 -26.79 0.00 -0.47
C ALA A 227 -27.61 0.78 -1.52
N ARG A 228 -27.38 2.09 -1.65
CA ARG A 228 -28.04 2.96 -2.64
C ARG A 228 -27.77 2.50 -4.08
N LEU A 229 -26.53 2.20 -4.40
CA LEU A 229 -26.17 1.73 -5.76
C LEU A 229 -26.74 0.33 -6.02
N LYS A 230 -26.71 -0.56 -5.02
CA LYS A 230 -27.31 -1.90 -5.14
C LYS A 230 -28.81 -1.83 -5.42
N GLU A 231 -29.54 -0.95 -4.74
CA GLU A 231 -30.97 -0.71 -5.00
C GLU A 231 -31.21 -0.19 -6.43
N LYS A 232 -30.38 0.76 -6.90
CA LYS A 232 -30.48 1.31 -8.27
C LYS A 232 -30.13 0.29 -9.36
N ILE A 233 -29.18 -0.62 -9.11
CA ILE A 233 -28.82 -1.69 -10.03
C ILE A 233 -29.94 -2.75 -10.08
N GLY A 234 -30.53 -3.08 -8.93
CA GLY A 234 -31.57 -4.12 -8.83
C GLY A 234 -31.01 -5.49 -9.21
N ASP A 235 -31.83 -6.29 -9.90
CA ASP A 235 -31.51 -7.66 -10.32
C ASP A 235 -30.80 -7.73 -11.70
N ARG A 236 -30.38 -6.60 -12.25
CA ARG A 236 -29.70 -6.55 -13.54
C ARG A 236 -28.36 -7.31 -13.48
N PRO A 237 -28.01 -8.08 -14.51
CA PRO A 237 -26.66 -8.62 -14.63
C PRO A 237 -25.66 -7.48 -14.81
N PHE A 238 -24.61 -7.48 -14.00
CA PHE A 238 -23.56 -6.47 -14.10
C PHE A 238 -22.19 -7.04 -13.74
N TRP A 239 -21.16 -6.34 -14.18
CA TRP A 239 -19.76 -6.66 -13.89
C TRP A 239 -18.93 -5.39 -13.82
N LEU A 240 -17.75 -5.51 -13.24
CA LEU A 240 -16.83 -4.40 -13.02
C LEU A 240 -15.54 -4.56 -13.84
N ALA A 241 -15.19 -3.53 -14.62
CA ALA A 241 -13.87 -3.33 -15.17
C ALA A 241 -13.10 -2.32 -14.29
N ALA A 242 -12.20 -2.81 -13.44
CA ALA A 242 -11.53 -2.03 -12.40
C ALA A 242 -10.11 -1.65 -12.78
N SER A 243 -9.72 -0.41 -12.48
CA SER A 243 -8.37 0.11 -12.71
C SER A 243 -7.90 -0.04 -14.16
N THR A 244 -8.79 0.27 -15.10
CA THR A 244 -8.54 0.16 -16.55
C THR A 244 -7.56 1.22 -17.06
N HIS A 245 -6.92 0.91 -18.17
CA HIS A 245 -6.02 1.80 -18.92
C HIS A 245 -6.50 1.96 -20.36
N PRO A 246 -5.97 2.97 -21.11
CA PRO A 246 -6.25 3.12 -22.53
C PRO A 246 -6.11 1.79 -23.30
N GLY A 247 -7.11 1.42 -24.09
CA GLY A 247 -7.24 0.15 -24.78
C GLY A 247 -8.05 -0.90 -24.00
N GLU A 248 -8.04 -0.88 -22.69
CA GLU A 248 -8.85 -1.80 -21.88
C GLU A 248 -10.29 -1.31 -21.71
N GLU A 249 -10.50 0.02 -21.75
CA GLU A 249 -11.84 0.60 -21.79
C GLU A 249 -12.57 0.20 -23.07
N GLU A 250 -11.92 0.24 -24.23
CA GLU A 250 -12.49 -0.21 -25.50
C GLU A 250 -12.84 -1.71 -25.47
N ILE A 251 -11.97 -2.53 -24.85
CA ILE A 251 -12.25 -3.96 -24.63
C ILE A 251 -13.48 -4.14 -23.75
N ALA A 252 -13.61 -3.33 -22.66
CA ALA A 252 -14.78 -3.40 -21.79
C ALA A 252 -16.07 -3.04 -22.53
N LEU A 253 -16.06 -1.99 -23.35
CA LEU A 253 -17.18 -1.58 -24.19
C LEU A 253 -17.55 -2.65 -25.23
N ASN A 254 -16.56 -3.23 -25.90
CA ASN A 254 -16.78 -4.31 -26.86
C ASN A 254 -17.32 -5.57 -26.17
N THR A 255 -16.82 -5.89 -24.95
CA THR A 255 -17.34 -6.98 -24.11
C THR A 255 -18.82 -6.74 -23.77
N HIS A 256 -19.17 -5.53 -23.38
CA HIS A 256 -20.56 -5.14 -23.14
C HIS A 256 -21.45 -5.42 -24.38
N GLN A 257 -21.03 -4.97 -25.56
CA GLN A 257 -21.80 -5.18 -26.81
C GLN A 257 -21.99 -6.68 -27.14
N ILE A 258 -21.00 -7.52 -26.84
CA ILE A 258 -21.12 -8.97 -27.02
C ILE A 258 -22.15 -9.55 -26.01
N LEU A 259 -22.06 -9.15 -24.74
CA LEU A 259 -22.93 -9.67 -23.68
C LEU A 259 -24.36 -9.17 -23.80
N ARG A 260 -24.58 -7.95 -24.29
CA ARG A 260 -25.90 -7.34 -24.50
C ARG A 260 -26.79 -8.15 -25.44
N GLN A 261 -26.20 -8.96 -26.34
CA GLN A 261 -26.98 -9.81 -27.23
C GLN A 261 -27.77 -10.86 -26.47
N ASP A 262 -27.26 -11.36 -25.33
CA ASP A 262 -27.91 -12.36 -24.47
C ASP A 262 -28.56 -11.73 -23.24
N TYR A 263 -28.08 -10.55 -22.82
CA TYR A 263 -28.50 -9.80 -21.62
C TYR A 263 -28.81 -8.35 -21.98
N PRO A 264 -29.98 -8.03 -22.55
CA PRO A 264 -30.29 -6.66 -23.01
C PRO A 264 -30.22 -5.59 -21.91
N GLU A 265 -30.43 -5.97 -20.66
CA GLU A 265 -30.42 -5.06 -19.49
C GLU A 265 -29.06 -4.97 -18.79
N ILE A 266 -28.00 -5.52 -19.38
CA ILE A 266 -26.68 -5.55 -18.76
C ILE A 266 -26.20 -4.16 -18.37
N LEU A 267 -25.54 -4.07 -17.20
CA LEU A 267 -24.77 -2.89 -16.78
C LEU A 267 -23.29 -3.23 -16.74
N THR A 268 -22.45 -2.40 -17.36
CA THR A 268 -21.00 -2.45 -17.19
C THR A 268 -20.53 -1.26 -16.35
N ILE A 269 -19.81 -1.52 -15.27
CA ILE A 269 -19.18 -0.49 -14.45
C ILE A 269 -17.70 -0.41 -14.87
N ILE A 270 -17.23 0.79 -15.25
CA ILE A 270 -15.82 1.04 -15.55
C ILE A 270 -15.25 2.00 -14.53
N ALA A 271 -14.26 1.54 -13.76
CA ALA A 271 -13.51 2.36 -12.84
C ALA A 271 -12.08 2.54 -13.39
N PRO A 272 -11.77 3.65 -14.08
CA PRO A 272 -10.47 3.85 -14.69
C PRO A 272 -9.37 4.07 -13.62
N ARG A 273 -8.14 3.65 -13.92
CA ARG A 273 -6.98 3.86 -13.04
C ARG A 273 -6.72 5.34 -12.76
N HIS A 274 -7.01 6.18 -13.74
CA HIS A 274 -6.86 7.63 -13.67
C HIS A 274 -8.23 8.29 -13.89
N PRO A 275 -8.85 8.87 -12.84
CA PRO A 275 -10.18 9.48 -12.93
C PRO A 275 -10.33 10.49 -14.06
N GLY A 276 -9.27 11.26 -14.37
CA GLY A 276 -9.30 12.23 -15.48
C GLY A 276 -9.62 11.64 -16.86
N ARG A 277 -9.69 10.33 -17.00
CA ARG A 277 -10.10 9.64 -18.24
C ARG A 277 -11.61 9.54 -18.40
N GLY A 278 -12.39 9.92 -17.39
CA GLY A 278 -13.86 9.84 -17.46
C GLY A 278 -14.45 10.42 -18.74
N ALA A 279 -14.04 11.62 -19.13
CA ALA A 279 -14.51 12.28 -20.36
C ALA A 279 -14.16 11.50 -21.65
N GLU A 280 -12.97 10.88 -21.71
CA GLU A 280 -12.56 10.07 -22.88
C GLU A 280 -13.42 8.80 -22.97
N ILE A 281 -13.74 8.16 -21.83
CA ILE A 281 -14.60 6.96 -21.79
C ILE A 281 -16.05 7.33 -22.18
N CYS A 282 -16.55 8.51 -21.76
CA CYS A 282 -17.83 9.04 -22.21
C CYS A 282 -17.87 9.19 -23.74
N ALA A 283 -16.82 9.76 -24.33
CA ALA A 283 -16.74 9.93 -25.80
C ALA A 283 -16.74 8.57 -26.52
N LEU A 284 -16.01 7.57 -26.00
CA LEU A 284 -16.02 6.20 -26.54
C LEU A 284 -17.40 5.53 -26.43
N ALA A 285 -18.18 5.83 -25.41
CA ALA A 285 -19.55 5.36 -25.24
C ALA A 285 -20.51 6.05 -26.23
N ASP A 286 -20.39 7.37 -26.40
CA ASP A 286 -21.17 8.17 -27.38
C ASP A 286 -20.95 7.67 -28.81
N GLU A 287 -19.70 7.41 -29.22
CA GLU A 287 -19.36 6.84 -30.53
C GLU A 287 -20.07 5.51 -30.80
N ARG A 288 -20.42 4.76 -29.75
CA ARG A 288 -21.13 3.48 -29.81
C ARG A 288 -22.63 3.61 -29.54
N SER A 289 -23.14 4.83 -29.38
CA SER A 289 -24.55 5.12 -29.03
C SER A 289 -25.02 4.38 -27.76
N MET A 290 -24.14 4.24 -26.76
CA MET A 290 -24.43 3.61 -25.47
C MET A 290 -24.96 4.64 -24.47
N GLN A 291 -25.98 4.27 -23.69
CA GLN A 291 -26.48 5.12 -22.61
C GLN A 291 -25.55 5.00 -21.39
N PHE A 292 -25.00 6.11 -20.94
CA PHE A 292 -24.06 6.11 -19.82
C PHE A 292 -24.39 7.13 -18.74
N ALA A 293 -23.86 6.87 -17.52
CA ALA A 293 -23.83 7.84 -16.45
C ALA A 293 -22.41 7.96 -15.91
N GLN A 294 -21.97 9.19 -15.62
CA GLN A 294 -20.63 9.52 -15.14
C GLN A 294 -20.70 9.99 -13.69
N ARG A 295 -19.94 9.33 -12.81
CA ARG A 295 -20.03 9.55 -11.36
C ARG A 295 -19.47 10.92 -10.92
N SER A 296 -18.37 11.38 -11.48
CA SER A 296 -17.73 12.64 -11.09
C SER A 296 -18.61 13.88 -11.33
N VAL A 297 -19.61 13.77 -12.22
CA VAL A 297 -20.59 14.82 -12.50
C VAL A 297 -21.98 14.51 -11.91
N ASN A 298 -22.04 13.62 -10.92
CA ASN A 298 -23.26 13.18 -10.27
C ASN A 298 -24.31 12.56 -11.23
N GLY A 299 -23.84 11.88 -12.29
CA GLY A 299 -24.70 11.13 -13.18
C GLY A 299 -25.42 10.01 -12.43
N GLU A 300 -26.75 10.00 -12.50
CA GLU A 300 -27.57 8.99 -11.83
C GLU A 300 -27.69 7.70 -12.65
N LEU A 301 -27.59 6.56 -11.96
CA LEU A 301 -27.93 5.26 -12.51
C LEU A 301 -29.44 5.19 -12.71
N THR A 302 -29.86 4.93 -13.97
CA THR A 302 -31.26 4.66 -14.36
C THR A 302 -31.39 3.25 -14.95
N PRO A 303 -32.59 2.72 -15.14
CA PRO A 303 -32.78 1.42 -15.81
C PRO A 303 -32.17 1.36 -17.22
N GLU A 304 -32.13 2.49 -17.92
CA GLU A 304 -31.61 2.62 -19.28
C GLU A 304 -30.07 2.75 -19.32
N THR A 305 -29.42 3.01 -18.19
CA THR A 305 -27.96 3.15 -18.14
C THR A 305 -27.29 1.82 -18.47
N GLU A 306 -26.53 1.77 -19.55
CA GLU A 306 -25.78 0.61 -19.99
C GLU A 306 -24.36 0.61 -19.44
N LEU A 307 -23.81 1.81 -19.21
CA LEU A 307 -22.45 2.01 -18.76
C LEU A 307 -22.41 2.99 -17.59
N TYR A 308 -21.78 2.60 -16.48
CA TYR A 308 -21.52 3.48 -15.34
C TYR A 308 -20.03 3.76 -15.22
N ILE A 309 -19.64 5.01 -15.44
CA ILE A 309 -18.24 5.44 -15.41
C ILE A 309 -17.92 5.94 -14.00
N ALA A 310 -17.20 5.12 -13.25
CA ALA A 310 -16.83 5.35 -11.86
C ALA A 310 -15.47 6.08 -11.76
N ASP A 311 -15.43 7.29 -12.22
CA ASP A 311 -14.24 8.13 -12.38
C ASP A 311 -13.93 9.01 -11.17
N THR A 312 -14.06 8.47 -9.98
CA THR A 312 -13.78 9.15 -8.70
C THR A 312 -12.64 8.47 -7.94
N LEU A 313 -11.92 9.25 -7.11
CA LEU A 313 -10.84 8.72 -6.27
C LEU A 313 -11.36 8.18 -4.93
N GLY A 314 -10.76 7.07 -4.47
CA GLY A 314 -11.02 6.54 -3.14
C GLY A 314 -12.27 5.67 -3.01
N GLU A 315 -13.03 5.49 -4.07
CA GLU A 315 -14.32 4.79 -4.06
C GLU A 315 -14.31 3.38 -4.66
N LEU A 316 -13.14 2.88 -5.10
CA LEU A 316 -13.02 1.56 -5.71
C LEU A 316 -13.52 0.43 -4.78
N GLY A 317 -13.41 0.62 -3.46
CA GLY A 317 -13.94 -0.29 -2.46
C GLY A 317 -15.45 -0.47 -2.50
N ILE A 318 -16.22 0.55 -2.94
CA ILE A 318 -17.65 0.47 -3.18
C ILE A 318 -17.95 -0.50 -4.32
N PHE A 319 -17.27 -0.32 -5.45
CA PHE A 319 -17.54 -1.09 -6.66
C PHE A 319 -17.11 -2.55 -6.54
N TYR A 320 -16.03 -2.85 -5.81
CA TYR A 320 -15.66 -4.24 -5.50
C TYR A 320 -16.65 -4.95 -4.55
N ARG A 321 -17.36 -4.22 -3.66
CA ARG A 321 -18.41 -4.81 -2.82
C ARG A 321 -19.72 -5.01 -3.57
N LEU A 322 -19.93 -4.27 -4.63
CA LEU A 322 -21.13 -4.40 -5.47
C LEU A 322 -21.02 -5.61 -6.40
N SER A 323 -19.84 -5.84 -7.01
CA SER A 323 -19.71 -6.78 -8.12
C SER A 323 -19.03 -8.09 -7.72
N ASP A 324 -19.72 -9.21 -7.96
CA ASP A 324 -19.18 -10.56 -7.80
C ASP A 324 -18.15 -10.91 -8.90
N ILE A 325 -18.04 -10.13 -9.97
CA ILE A 325 -17.13 -10.38 -11.10
C ILE A 325 -16.35 -9.11 -11.40
N ALA A 326 -15.02 -9.17 -11.29
CA ALA A 326 -14.14 -8.05 -11.56
C ALA A 326 -13.05 -8.40 -12.59
N PHE A 327 -13.01 -7.66 -13.68
CA PHE A 327 -11.82 -7.60 -14.53
C PHE A 327 -10.84 -6.60 -13.91
N VAL A 328 -9.64 -7.06 -13.58
CA VAL A 328 -8.57 -6.23 -13.01
C VAL A 328 -7.65 -5.76 -14.13
N GLY A 329 -7.68 -4.46 -14.40
CA GLY A 329 -6.98 -3.83 -15.52
C GLY A 329 -5.45 -3.78 -15.38
N GLY A 330 -4.81 -3.18 -16.39
CA GLY A 330 -3.36 -3.09 -16.53
C GLY A 330 -2.71 -4.38 -17.00
N GLY A 331 -3.50 -5.40 -17.32
CA GLY A 331 -3.03 -6.73 -17.70
C GLY A 331 -3.21 -7.07 -19.17
N ILE A 332 -4.18 -6.54 -19.88
CA ILE A 332 -4.29 -6.70 -21.34
C ILE A 332 -3.34 -5.71 -22.01
N THR A 333 -3.34 -4.47 -21.57
CA THR A 333 -2.26 -3.52 -21.90
C THR A 333 -1.03 -3.83 -21.02
N PRO A 334 0.22 -3.65 -21.53
CA PRO A 334 1.43 -4.08 -20.83
C PRO A 334 1.82 -3.11 -19.70
N LYS A 335 0.91 -2.89 -18.74
CA LYS A 335 1.14 -2.07 -17.53
C LYS A 335 1.57 -2.91 -16.32
N GLY A 336 1.43 -4.25 -16.39
CA GLY A 336 1.90 -5.18 -15.37
C GLY A 336 0.85 -5.66 -14.39
N GLY A 337 -0.42 -5.38 -14.66
CA GLY A 337 -1.55 -5.75 -13.81
C GLY A 337 -1.65 -4.91 -12.52
N HIS A 338 -2.86 -4.72 -12.04
CA HIS A 338 -3.13 -4.12 -10.72
C HIS A 338 -3.30 -5.18 -9.64
N ASN A 339 -3.41 -4.74 -8.39
CA ASN A 339 -3.44 -5.60 -7.21
C ASN A 339 -4.69 -6.50 -7.19
N PRO A 340 -4.58 -7.83 -7.34
CA PRO A 340 -5.73 -8.73 -7.32
C PRO A 340 -6.24 -9.05 -5.91
N LEU A 341 -5.45 -8.74 -4.86
CA LEU A 341 -5.84 -9.00 -3.48
C LEU A 341 -6.99 -8.12 -3.01
N GLU A 342 -7.13 -6.91 -3.59
CA GLU A 342 -8.19 -5.98 -3.24
C GLU A 342 -9.58 -6.54 -3.61
N PRO A 343 -9.88 -6.90 -4.87
CA PRO A 343 -11.16 -7.52 -5.23
C PRO A 343 -11.36 -8.90 -4.58
N ALA A 344 -10.29 -9.72 -4.45
CA ALA A 344 -10.38 -11.02 -3.80
C ALA A 344 -10.91 -10.95 -2.38
N ARG A 345 -10.38 -10.02 -1.58
CA ARG A 345 -10.80 -9.81 -0.18
C ARG A 345 -12.17 -9.17 -0.06
N LEU A 346 -12.70 -8.58 -1.12
CA LEU A 346 -14.02 -7.95 -1.17
C LEU A 346 -15.08 -8.82 -1.86
N GLY A 347 -14.72 -10.05 -2.26
CA GLY A 347 -15.68 -11.05 -2.68
C GLY A 347 -15.95 -11.07 -4.19
N ALA A 348 -14.96 -10.73 -5.01
CA ALA A 348 -15.08 -10.81 -6.47
C ALA A 348 -14.32 -11.99 -7.06
N ALA A 349 -14.90 -12.67 -8.07
CA ALA A 349 -14.20 -13.56 -8.99
C ALA A 349 -13.31 -12.72 -9.92
N ILE A 350 -12.05 -13.10 -10.08
CA ILE A 350 -11.03 -12.26 -10.70
C ILE A 350 -10.75 -12.69 -12.13
N LEU A 351 -10.93 -11.75 -13.07
CA LEU A 351 -10.51 -11.88 -14.47
C LEU A 351 -9.35 -10.91 -14.72
N HIS A 352 -8.31 -11.35 -15.44
CA HIS A 352 -7.13 -10.51 -15.66
C HIS A 352 -6.45 -10.78 -17.00
N GLY A 353 -5.70 -9.80 -17.51
CA GLY A 353 -4.90 -9.93 -18.72
C GLY A 353 -3.57 -10.68 -18.52
N PRO A 354 -2.81 -10.97 -19.62
CA PRO A 354 -1.57 -11.75 -19.57
C PRO A 354 -0.38 -11.04 -18.91
N HIS A 355 -0.38 -9.70 -18.87
CA HIS A 355 0.74 -8.93 -18.35
C HIS A 355 0.56 -8.67 -16.84
N THR A 356 1.17 -9.52 -16.01
CA THR A 356 1.02 -9.44 -14.52
C THR A 356 2.34 -9.21 -13.81
N PHE A 357 3.33 -8.60 -14.46
CA PHE A 357 4.71 -8.52 -13.95
C PHE A 357 4.87 -7.66 -12.67
N ASN A 358 3.86 -6.88 -12.26
CA ASN A 358 3.87 -6.20 -10.97
C ASN A 358 3.42 -7.12 -9.81
N PHE A 359 2.69 -8.23 -10.10
CA PHE A 359 2.09 -9.14 -9.13
C PHE A 359 2.17 -10.60 -9.59
N VAL A 360 3.30 -11.01 -10.21
CA VAL A 360 3.45 -12.33 -10.85
C VAL A 360 3.09 -13.47 -9.91
N GLU A 361 3.70 -13.49 -8.73
CA GLU A 361 3.47 -14.57 -7.75
C GLU A 361 2.01 -14.59 -7.29
N THR A 362 1.46 -13.43 -6.93
CA THR A 362 0.08 -13.31 -6.46
C THR A 362 -0.92 -13.83 -7.49
N TYR A 363 -0.77 -13.46 -8.78
CA TYR A 363 -1.65 -13.97 -9.84
C TYR A 363 -1.44 -15.46 -10.11
N ASN A 364 -0.19 -15.95 -10.01
CA ASN A 364 0.09 -17.38 -10.17
C ASN A 364 -0.56 -18.21 -9.05
N ASP A 365 -0.42 -17.77 -7.80
CA ASP A 365 -1.02 -18.44 -6.63
C ASP A 365 -2.55 -18.44 -6.73
N MET A 366 -3.16 -17.29 -7.08
CA MET A 366 -4.60 -17.19 -7.26
C MET A 366 -5.12 -18.09 -8.39
N ARG A 367 -4.42 -18.15 -9.52
CA ARG A 367 -4.80 -19.06 -10.62
C ARG A 367 -4.65 -20.53 -10.24
N ALA A 368 -3.57 -20.86 -9.53
CA ALA A 368 -3.35 -22.23 -9.06
C ALA A 368 -4.44 -22.67 -8.06
N ALA A 369 -4.93 -21.75 -7.25
CA ALA A 369 -6.06 -21.96 -6.33
C ALA A 369 -7.42 -22.00 -7.07
N GLY A 370 -7.51 -21.58 -8.32
CA GLY A 370 -8.77 -21.45 -9.06
C GLY A 370 -9.52 -20.12 -8.79
N GLY A 371 -8.87 -19.16 -8.13
CA GLY A 371 -9.48 -17.86 -7.75
C GLY A 371 -9.35 -16.76 -8.81
N ALA A 372 -8.59 -16.99 -9.89
CA ALA A 372 -8.42 -16.04 -10.99
C ALA A 372 -8.39 -16.74 -12.35
N ALA A 373 -8.87 -16.05 -13.38
CA ALA A 373 -8.85 -16.56 -14.76
C ALA A 373 -8.22 -15.54 -15.71
N LEU A 374 -7.37 -16.06 -16.62
CA LEU A 374 -6.71 -15.28 -17.66
C LEU A 374 -7.65 -15.05 -18.84
N VAL A 375 -7.75 -13.78 -19.29
CA VAL A 375 -8.47 -13.36 -20.51
C VAL A 375 -7.56 -12.46 -21.35
N ARG A 376 -7.64 -12.56 -22.69
CA ARG A 376 -6.72 -11.85 -23.59
C ARG A 376 -7.41 -10.77 -24.43
N ASN A 377 -8.72 -10.86 -24.57
CA ASN A 377 -9.51 -9.99 -25.43
C ASN A 377 -10.98 -9.96 -24.97
N GLU A 378 -11.78 -9.13 -25.62
CA GLU A 378 -13.20 -8.94 -25.34
C GLU A 378 -14.04 -10.22 -25.46
N ARG A 379 -13.69 -11.13 -26.38
CA ARG A 379 -14.42 -12.41 -26.58
C ARG A 379 -14.15 -13.39 -25.45
N GLU A 380 -12.89 -13.52 -25.03
CA GLU A 380 -12.53 -14.35 -23.87
C GLU A 380 -13.15 -13.78 -22.58
N LEU A 381 -13.12 -12.45 -22.43
CA LEU A 381 -13.71 -11.76 -21.28
C LEU A 381 -15.24 -11.99 -21.22
N ALA A 382 -15.95 -11.79 -22.35
CA ALA A 382 -17.39 -12.04 -22.43
C ALA A 382 -17.73 -13.51 -22.13
N THR A 383 -16.95 -14.44 -22.64
CA THR A 383 -17.14 -15.88 -22.40
C THR A 383 -16.97 -16.23 -20.92
N ALA A 384 -15.95 -15.68 -20.27
CA ALA A 384 -15.70 -15.89 -18.85
C ALA A 384 -16.84 -15.31 -17.97
N ILE A 385 -17.27 -14.07 -18.26
CA ILE A 385 -18.37 -13.41 -17.55
C ILE A 385 -19.66 -14.21 -17.71
N ARG A 386 -20.02 -14.59 -18.94
CA ARG A 386 -21.22 -15.40 -19.24
C ARG A 386 -21.21 -16.70 -18.45
N ARG A 387 -20.07 -17.42 -18.41
CA ARG A 387 -19.92 -18.66 -17.63
C ARG A 387 -20.19 -18.42 -16.14
N LEU A 388 -19.62 -17.35 -15.56
CA LEU A 388 -19.77 -17.03 -14.15
C LEU A 388 -21.21 -16.60 -13.79
N TRP A 389 -21.97 -16.02 -14.71
CA TRP A 389 -23.38 -15.71 -14.50
C TRP A 389 -24.26 -16.94 -14.57
N HIS A 390 -24.00 -17.85 -15.54
CA HIS A 390 -24.79 -19.08 -15.69
C HIS A 390 -24.53 -20.11 -14.58
N ASP A 391 -23.33 -20.17 -14.05
CA ASP A 391 -22.93 -21.15 -13.05
C ASP A 391 -22.53 -20.44 -11.73
N ALA A 392 -23.54 -20.20 -10.89
CA ALA A 392 -23.37 -19.57 -9.59
C ALA A 392 -22.39 -20.36 -8.70
N LYS A 393 -22.40 -21.69 -8.76
CA LYS A 393 -21.51 -22.55 -7.98
C LYS A 393 -20.05 -22.35 -8.41
N THR A 394 -19.77 -22.30 -9.71
CA THR A 394 -18.42 -21.99 -10.23
C THR A 394 -17.99 -20.59 -9.80
N ARG A 395 -18.90 -19.59 -9.85
CA ARG A 395 -18.60 -18.23 -9.40
C ARG A 395 -18.24 -18.19 -7.91
N GLU A 396 -19.08 -18.76 -7.04
CA GLU A 396 -18.84 -18.84 -5.61
C GLU A 396 -17.54 -19.55 -5.28
N THR A 397 -17.28 -20.70 -5.91
CA THR A 397 -16.01 -21.44 -5.75
C THR A 397 -14.81 -20.59 -6.11
N MET A 398 -14.91 -19.82 -7.20
CA MET A 398 -13.82 -18.92 -7.65
C MET A 398 -13.61 -17.75 -6.67
N ILE A 399 -14.69 -17.17 -6.15
CA ILE A 399 -14.64 -16.12 -5.12
C ILE A 399 -13.95 -16.63 -3.84
N ASP A 400 -14.37 -17.79 -3.34
CA ASP A 400 -13.81 -18.37 -2.12
C ASP A 400 -12.34 -18.74 -2.30
N ALA A 401 -11.96 -19.29 -3.45
CA ALA A 401 -10.58 -19.58 -3.80
C ALA A 401 -9.73 -18.31 -3.89
N ALA A 402 -10.26 -17.23 -4.47
CA ALA A 402 -9.58 -15.93 -4.53
C ALA A 402 -9.35 -15.35 -3.13
N ARG A 403 -10.39 -15.39 -2.28
CA ARG A 403 -10.32 -14.90 -0.89
C ARG A 403 -9.30 -15.71 -0.08
N GLY A 404 -9.36 -17.04 -0.13
CA GLY A 404 -8.42 -17.91 0.57
C GLY A 404 -6.97 -17.71 0.14
N ALA A 405 -6.72 -17.54 -1.16
CA ALA A 405 -5.38 -17.23 -1.67
C ALA A 405 -4.89 -15.84 -1.19
N ALA A 406 -5.79 -14.85 -1.14
CA ALA A 406 -5.45 -13.51 -0.65
C ALA A 406 -5.11 -13.51 0.85
N GLU A 407 -5.87 -14.21 1.68
CA GLU A 407 -5.64 -14.34 3.12
C GLU A 407 -4.34 -15.09 3.39
N SER A 408 -4.11 -16.22 2.72
CA SER A 408 -2.87 -16.99 2.83
C SER A 408 -1.62 -16.18 2.45
N ASN A 409 -1.70 -15.36 1.40
CA ASN A 409 -0.60 -14.48 0.99
C ASN A 409 -0.28 -13.43 2.06
N VAL A 410 -1.31 -12.80 2.63
CA VAL A 410 -1.15 -11.81 3.71
C VAL A 410 -0.55 -12.44 4.95
N ASP A 411 -1.07 -13.57 5.38
CA ASP A 411 -0.58 -14.29 6.57
C ASP A 411 0.87 -14.73 6.40
N LYS A 412 1.24 -15.25 5.23
CA LYS A 412 2.62 -15.61 4.91
C LYS A 412 3.55 -14.40 5.04
N ILE A 413 3.22 -13.29 4.38
CA ILE A 413 4.05 -12.07 4.43
C ILE A 413 4.25 -11.59 5.87
N LEU A 414 3.17 -11.50 6.65
CA LEU A 414 3.24 -11.05 8.04
C LEU A 414 4.05 -12.01 8.91
N ASN A 415 3.86 -13.32 8.74
CA ASN A 415 4.59 -14.35 9.50
C ASN A 415 6.08 -14.32 9.17
N ASP A 416 6.45 -14.35 7.90
CA ASP A 416 7.86 -14.32 7.46
C ASP A 416 8.59 -13.06 7.97
N ILE A 417 7.92 -11.90 7.93
CA ILE A 417 8.47 -10.66 8.49
C ILE A 417 8.60 -10.75 10.02
N CYS A 418 7.58 -11.23 10.72
CA CYS A 418 7.63 -11.38 12.18
C CYS A 418 8.73 -12.36 12.61
N ASP A 419 8.88 -13.48 11.92
CA ASP A 419 9.95 -14.46 12.20
C ASP A 419 11.33 -13.80 12.05
N ALA A 420 11.58 -13.11 10.94
CA ALA A 420 12.84 -12.39 10.72
C ALA A 420 13.11 -11.30 11.78
N LEU A 421 12.06 -10.68 12.33
CA LEU A 421 12.19 -9.66 13.36
C LEU A 421 12.41 -10.26 14.76
N LEU A 422 11.75 -11.40 15.08
CA LEU A 422 11.75 -12.00 16.42
C LEU A 422 12.87 -13.01 16.64
N GLU A 423 13.26 -13.78 15.63
CA GLU A 423 14.37 -14.78 15.74
C GLU A 423 15.71 -14.17 16.17
N LYS A 424 15.88 -12.88 15.98
CA LYS A 424 17.11 -12.14 16.33
C LYS A 424 16.92 -11.17 17.49
N ALA A 425 15.77 -11.16 18.18
CA ALA A 425 15.60 -10.30 19.36
C ALA A 425 16.33 -10.94 20.56
N PRO A 426 17.18 -10.22 21.31
CA PRO A 426 17.80 -10.77 22.50
C PRO A 426 16.73 -11.10 23.52
N ASN A 427 16.67 -12.37 23.93
CA ASN A 427 15.88 -12.79 25.08
C ASN A 427 16.46 -12.12 26.35
N LYS A 428 15.90 -11.01 26.78
CA LYS A 428 16.06 -10.53 28.15
C LYS A 428 15.01 -11.21 29.02
N ALA A 429 15.09 -12.54 29.10
CA ALA A 429 14.42 -13.26 30.17
C ALA A 429 15.43 -13.37 31.35
N GLY A 430 15.18 -12.64 32.42
CA GLY A 430 15.75 -12.86 33.72
C GLY A 430 17.02 -12.06 34.07
N SER A 431 16.86 -10.92 34.68
CA SER A 431 17.67 -10.48 35.82
C SER A 431 16.84 -9.44 36.62
#